data_4bf352b3cf3d764cafb5125275474b1d
#
_entry.id   4bf352b3cf3d764cafb5125275474b1d
#
_cell.length_a   1.000
_cell.length_b   1.000
_cell.length_c   1.000
_cell.angle_alpha   90.00
_cell.angle_beta   90.00
_cell.angle_gamma   90.00
#
_symmetry.space_group_name_H-M   'P 1'
#
loop_
_entity.id
_entity.type
_entity.pdbx_description
1 polymer ?
#
loop_
_entity_poly.entity_id
_entity_poly.type
_entity_poly.pdbx_seq_one_letter_code
_entity_poly.pdbx_strand_id
1 'polypeptide(L)'
;MGEDGRLRAVVALAQGMAAAHTPREFWRAAALGSCDGLDGTFAALSVWQRDHGRLKVLVNAGERALGEEEFPDSETYPVHQFPEITEFLHEQWAGGGEPDAWVETAEDPVPTGRVAGLRRRGRGCCVVAPIVLHGRAWGELYVARPPQEKPFTRADADFATVLAAVVAAGIAQAERLEEVRKLAFTDPLTGLANRRAVDTRLDEAIERYRVDGSVVSLMVCDLNGLKRVNDTHGHAVGDRLLERFGSVLSRCGAMLPGALAARLGGDEFCLLTVGPTADEVVAVAEELCVRAAELELGEGVACGVASTGDPIGPLRSARRLFRLADAAQYQAKAARSSKPVVAGRDGTVVRLADAPPGARDRRRFRDAPPVDPPGPEPAGTESPGTESPGTESPGTESPGM
;
A
#
# COMPACT_ATOMS: atom_id res chain seq x y z
N MET A 1 24.42 -5.63 29.34
CA MET A 1 23.48 -6.78 29.19
C MET A 1 24.25 -8.02 28.72
N GLY A 2 23.97 -9.22 29.28
CA GLY A 2 24.61 -10.49 28.83
C GLY A 2 24.04 -10.98 27.50
N GLU A 3 24.68 -12.01 26.90
CA GLU A 3 24.33 -12.55 25.58
C GLU A 3 22.86 -13.02 25.48
N ASP A 4 22.38 -13.75 26.49
CA ASP A 4 20.96 -14.15 26.58
C ASP A 4 19.99 -12.95 26.66
N GLY A 5 20.44 -11.84 27.27
CA GLY A 5 19.63 -10.62 27.33
C GLY A 5 19.52 -9.93 25.98
N ARG A 6 20.61 -9.90 25.22
CA ARG A 6 20.64 -9.34 23.85
C ARG A 6 19.74 -10.15 22.90
N LEU A 7 19.80 -11.48 22.97
CA LEU A 7 18.93 -12.34 22.17
C LEU A 7 17.45 -12.11 22.47
N ARG A 8 17.09 -12.01 23.76
CA ARG A 8 15.69 -11.67 24.16
C ARG A 8 15.25 -10.30 23.66
N ALA A 9 16.14 -9.31 23.66
CA ALA A 9 15.84 -7.98 23.14
C ALA A 9 15.55 -8.01 21.62
N VAL A 10 16.33 -8.78 20.84
CA VAL A 10 16.10 -8.98 19.41
C VAL A 10 14.70 -9.59 19.17
N VAL A 11 14.36 -10.63 19.92
CA VAL A 11 13.05 -11.29 19.79
C VAL A 11 11.92 -10.33 20.15
N ALA A 12 12.04 -9.58 21.25
CA ALA A 12 11.05 -8.61 21.69
C ALA A 12 10.84 -7.49 20.65
N LEU A 13 11.93 -6.96 20.09
CA LEU A 13 11.91 -5.97 19.03
C LEU A 13 11.14 -6.48 17.80
N ALA A 14 11.50 -7.69 17.32
CA ALA A 14 10.84 -8.29 16.17
C ALA A 14 9.34 -8.55 16.40
N GLN A 15 8.97 -9.05 17.60
CA GLN A 15 7.57 -9.26 17.99
C GLN A 15 6.80 -7.94 18.11
N GLY A 16 7.39 -6.90 18.70
CA GLY A 16 6.78 -5.58 18.81
C GLY A 16 6.48 -4.96 17.46
N MET A 17 7.42 -5.05 16.50
CA MET A 17 7.21 -4.58 15.14
C MET A 17 6.14 -5.40 14.40
N ALA A 18 6.13 -6.73 14.58
CA ALA A 18 5.16 -7.62 13.93
C ALA A 18 3.73 -7.43 14.45
N ALA A 19 3.55 -6.98 15.69
CA ALA A 19 2.25 -6.68 16.28
C ALA A 19 1.68 -5.31 15.88
N ALA A 20 2.45 -4.47 15.22
CA ALA A 20 2.02 -3.13 14.82
C ALA A 20 1.01 -3.18 13.65
N HIS A 21 -0.07 -2.41 13.75
CA HIS A 21 -1.14 -2.33 12.76
C HIS A 21 -1.06 -1.05 11.91
N THR A 22 -0.30 -0.06 12.39
CA THR A 22 -0.10 1.21 11.70
C THR A 22 1.39 1.54 11.56
N PRO A 23 1.78 2.36 10.57
CA PRO A 23 3.17 2.81 10.45
C PRO A 23 3.71 3.49 11.72
N ARG A 24 2.88 4.30 12.41
CA ARG A 24 3.29 4.96 13.65
C ARG A 24 3.56 3.97 14.78
N GLU A 25 2.73 2.95 14.92
CA GLU A 25 2.96 1.86 15.88
C GLU A 25 4.24 1.09 15.57
N PHE A 26 4.48 0.81 14.28
CA PHE A 26 5.70 0.15 13.84
C PHE A 26 6.96 0.96 14.20
N TRP A 27 6.97 2.27 13.87
CA TRP A 27 8.11 3.14 14.20
C TRP A 27 8.35 3.24 15.69
N ARG A 28 7.28 3.38 16.49
CA ARG A 28 7.35 3.40 17.96
C ARG A 28 7.92 2.08 18.50
N ALA A 29 7.43 0.94 18.05
CA ALA A 29 7.90 -0.37 18.49
C ALA A 29 9.38 -0.58 18.14
N ALA A 30 9.80 -0.19 16.94
CA ALA A 30 11.19 -0.28 16.51
C ALA A 30 12.12 0.60 17.36
N ALA A 31 11.73 1.84 17.64
CA ALA A 31 12.54 2.75 18.46
C ALA A 31 12.60 2.30 19.93
N LEU A 32 11.46 2.00 20.57
CA LEU A 32 11.43 1.56 21.98
C LEU A 32 12.13 0.22 22.16
N GLY A 33 11.87 -0.78 21.31
CA GLY A 33 12.54 -2.07 21.42
C GLY A 33 14.06 -1.99 21.24
N SER A 34 14.55 -1.07 20.41
CA SER A 34 15.98 -0.80 20.27
C SER A 34 16.54 -0.04 21.47
N CYS A 35 15.78 0.90 22.03
CA CYS A 35 16.12 1.62 23.24
C CYS A 35 16.31 0.66 24.43
N ASP A 36 15.33 -0.18 24.66
CA ASP A 36 15.34 -1.18 25.74
C ASP A 36 16.48 -2.20 25.54
N GLY A 37 16.70 -2.62 24.29
CA GLY A 37 17.78 -3.56 23.94
C GLY A 37 19.19 -3.05 24.21
N LEU A 38 19.37 -1.73 24.22
CA LEU A 38 20.65 -1.06 24.44
C LEU A 38 20.74 -0.41 25.84
N ASP A 39 19.78 -0.66 26.73
CA ASP A 39 19.69 0.03 28.01
C ASP A 39 19.78 1.58 27.83
N GLY A 40 19.13 2.09 26.78
CA GLY A 40 19.04 3.52 26.49
C GLY A 40 17.82 4.15 27.16
N THR A 41 17.79 5.49 27.23
CA THR A 41 16.61 6.22 27.72
C THR A 41 15.84 6.92 26.63
N PHE A 42 16.45 7.09 25.46
CA PHE A 42 15.86 7.73 24.29
C PHE A 42 16.29 7.00 23.00
N ALA A 43 15.36 6.89 22.06
CA ALA A 43 15.67 6.42 20.71
C ALA A 43 14.93 7.23 19.65
N ALA A 44 15.54 7.34 18.47
CA ALA A 44 14.93 7.93 17.30
C ALA A 44 15.20 7.07 16.06
N LEU A 45 14.25 7.07 15.13
CA LEU A 45 14.42 6.55 13.78
C LEU A 45 14.32 7.71 12.80
N SER A 46 15.27 7.80 11.89
CA SER A 46 15.30 8.82 10.85
C SER A 46 15.43 8.18 9.48
N VAL A 47 14.75 8.75 8.48
CA VAL A 47 14.86 8.34 7.08
C VAL A 47 15.65 9.37 6.28
N TRP A 48 16.47 8.91 5.36
CA TRP A 48 17.23 9.78 4.50
C TRP A 48 16.42 10.22 3.28
N GLN A 49 16.08 11.49 3.24
CA GLN A 49 15.48 12.15 2.08
C GLN A 49 16.58 12.64 1.12
N ARG A 50 17.01 11.78 0.21
CA ARG A 50 18.15 12.03 -0.71
C ARG A 50 17.95 13.26 -1.57
N ASP A 51 16.76 13.44 -2.15
CA ASP A 51 16.43 14.56 -3.02
C ASP A 51 16.51 15.93 -2.31
N HIS A 52 16.44 15.90 -0.97
CA HIS A 52 16.51 17.09 -0.13
C HIS A 52 17.81 17.19 0.68
N GLY A 53 18.71 16.20 0.58
CA GLY A 53 19.97 16.16 1.32
C GLY A 53 19.82 16.24 2.84
N ARG A 54 18.77 15.59 3.40
CA ARG A 54 18.44 15.68 4.82
C ARG A 54 17.95 14.35 5.40
N LEU A 55 18.20 14.15 6.68
CA LEU A 55 17.53 13.16 7.50
C LEU A 55 16.22 13.72 8.04
N LYS A 56 15.13 13.01 7.87
CA LYS A 56 13.83 13.31 8.49
C LYS A 56 13.58 12.35 9.64
N VAL A 57 13.30 12.90 10.82
CA VAL A 57 12.91 12.09 11.98
C VAL A 57 11.50 11.54 11.78
N LEU A 58 11.34 10.23 11.96
CA LEU A 58 10.06 9.53 11.87
C LEU A 58 9.41 9.36 13.25
N VAL A 59 10.24 9.12 14.26
CA VAL A 59 9.80 8.92 15.63
C VAL A 59 10.90 9.28 16.62
N ASN A 60 10.52 9.91 17.72
CA ASN A 60 11.29 10.11 18.93
C ASN A 60 10.59 9.35 20.07
N ALA A 61 11.25 8.37 20.67
CA ALA A 61 10.68 7.51 21.71
C ALA A 61 11.51 7.48 22.98
N GLY A 62 10.89 7.17 24.11
CA GLY A 62 11.53 7.21 25.43
C GLY A 62 11.51 8.60 26.06
N GLU A 63 12.57 8.96 26.83
CA GLU A 63 12.71 10.23 27.53
C GLU A 63 13.04 11.35 26.52
N ARG A 64 12.05 12.13 26.16
CA ARG A 64 12.17 13.23 25.20
C ARG A 64 12.56 14.53 25.90
N ALA A 65 13.47 15.30 25.30
CA ALA A 65 13.80 16.63 25.73
C ALA A 65 12.62 17.61 25.54
N LEU A 66 12.67 18.74 26.24
CA LEU A 66 11.64 19.77 26.11
C LEU A 66 11.51 20.23 24.63
N GLY A 67 10.30 20.15 24.09
CA GLY A 67 9.99 20.50 22.71
C GLY A 67 10.20 19.38 21.69
N GLU A 68 10.65 18.19 22.08
CA GLU A 68 10.68 17.02 21.19
C GLU A 68 9.32 16.35 21.12
N GLU A 69 8.75 16.30 19.92
CA GLU A 69 7.50 15.58 19.64
C GLU A 69 7.80 14.10 19.34
N GLU A 70 6.87 13.20 19.67
CA GLU A 70 7.03 11.77 19.40
C GLU A 70 7.05 11.49 17.89
N PHE A 71 6.16 12.13 17.14
CA PHE A 71 6.06 12.02 15.67
C PHE A 71 6.16 13.41 15.06
N PRO A 72 7.36 13.97 14.92
CA PRO A 72 7.52 15.33 14.44
C PRO A 72 7.23 15.43 12.95
N ASP A 73 6.42 16.42 12.54
CA ASP A 73 6.12 16.65 11.13
C ASP A 73 7.29 17.28 10.37
N SER A 74 8.09 18.12 11.03
CA SER A 74 9.11 18.98 10.40
C SER A 74 10.54 18.80 10.92
N GLU A 75 10.79 17.87 11.83
CA GLU A 75 12.15 17.67 12.36
C GLU A 75 13.06 17.04 11.32
N THR A 76 14.02 17.82 10.85
CA THR A 76 14.98 17.38 9.82
C THR A 76 16.38 17.88 10.14
N TYR A 77 17.40 17.13 9.71
CA TYR A 77 18.81 17.45 9.86
C TYR A 77 19.51 17.42 8.52
N PRO A 78 20.19 18.53 8.11
CA PRO A 78 20.96 18.55 6.88
C PRO A 78 22.12 17.55 6.93
N VAL A 79 22.25 16.66 5.95
CA VAL A 79 23.27 15.60 5.93
C VAL A 79 24.69 16.13 5.95
N HIS A 80 24.95 17.30 5.33
CA HIS A 80 26.28 17.93 5.33
C HIS A 80 26.79 18.36 6.73
N GLN A 81 25.92 18.39 7.75
CA GLN A 81 26.30 18.64 9.13
C GLN A 81 26.75 17.37 9.87
N PHE A 82 26.68 16.23 9.18
CA PHE A 82 27.03 14.91 9.70
C PHE A 82 27.99 14.23 8.72
N PRO A 83 29.28 14.64 8.70
CA PRO A 83 30.30 14.14 7.76
C PRO A 83 30.40 12.60 7.82
N GLU A 84 30.19 11.99 9.00
CA GLU A 84 30.20 10.54 9.20
C GLU A 84 29.17 9.83 8.31
N ILE A 85 28.03 10.45 8.03
CA ILE A 85 27.00 9.91 7.14
C ILE A 85 27.48 9.99 5.69
N THR A 86 28.13 11.08 5.30
CA THR A 86 28.60 11.28 3.93
C THR A 86 29.82 10.41 3.62
N GLU A 87 30.75 10.25 4.53
CA GLU A 87 31.91 9.35 4.40
C GLU A 87 31.46 7.89 4.34
N PHE A 88 30.53 7.51 5.23
CA PHE A 88 29.94 6.18 5.24
C PHE A 88 29.20 5.84 3.93
N LEU A 89 28.57 6.80 3.30
CA LEU A 89 27.78 6.60 2.09
C LEU A 89 28.61 6.50 0.80
N HIS A 90 29.81 7.07 0.77
CA HIS A 90 30.62 7.15 -0.44
C HIS A 90 31.82 6.20 -0.44
N GLU A 91 32.48 5.97 0.66
CA GLU A 91 33.76 5.27 0.70
C GLU A 91 33.64 3.81 1.15
N GLN A 92 32.88 3.52 2.20
CA GLN A 92 32.79 2.14 2.72
C GLN A 92 31.92 1.23 1.85
N TRP A 93 30.90 1.77 1.20
CA TRP A 93 30.01 0.97 0.36
C TRP A 93 30.50 0.76 -1.05
N ALA A 94 31.24 1.70 -1.60
CA ALA A 94 31.96 1.49 -2.86
C ALA A 94 33.05 0.38 -2.74
N GLY A 95 33.55 0.17 -1.51
CA GLY A 95 34.54 -0.85 -1.18
C GLY A 95 33.97 -2.19 -0.67
N GLY A 96 32.64 -2.37 -0.54
CA GLY A 96 32.03 -3.61 -0.04
C GLY A 96 32.10 -3.79 1.47
N GLY A 97 32.32 -2.73 2.25
CA GLY A 97 32.28 -2.75 3.72
C GLY A 97 30.87 -2.92 4.28
N GLU A 98 30.75 -3.57 5.44
CA GLU A 98 29.48 -3.63 6.19
C GLU A 98 29.21 -2.31 6.93
N PRO A 99 27.93 -1.90 7.08
CA PRO A 99 27.55 -0.71 7.81
C PRO A 99 27.72 -0.92 9.31
N ASP A 100 28.79 -0.39 9.89
CA ASP A 100 29.03 -0.45 11.33
C ASP A 100 28.36 0.70 12.06
N ALA A 101 27.80 0.42 13.24
CA ALA A 101 27.37 1.45 14.15
C ALA A 101 28.57 2.10 14.86
N TRP A 102 28.39 3.38 15.26
CA TRP A 102 29.41 4.12 15.98
C TRP A 102 28.82 4.81 17.22
N VAL A 103 29.69 5.23 18.12
CA VAL A 103 29.35 5.90 19.37
C VAL A 103 29.90 7.31 19.33
N GLU A 104 29.09 8.28 19.77
CA GLU A 104 29.49 9.67 20.02
C GLU A 104 29.16 10.06 21.46
N THR A 105 29.99 10.90 22.07
CA THR A 105 29.83 11.37 23.44
C THR A 105 29.72 12.90 23.46
N ALA A 106 28.98 13.41 24.45
CA ALA A 106 28.88 14.86 24.68
C ALA A 106 30.24 15.48 25.08
N GLU A 107 31.20 14.65 25.49
CA GLU A 107 32.53 15.09 25.92
C GLU A 107 33.52 15.15 24.75
N ASP A 108 33.13 14.63 23.55
CA ASP A 108 34.03 14.65 22.41
C ASP A 108 34.49 16.06 22.06
N PRO A 109 35.82 16.24 21.92
CA PRO A 109 36.39 17.58 21.71
C PRO A 109 36.04 18.19 20.36
N VAL A 110 35.73 17.36 19.36
CA VAL A 110 35.32 17.82 18.04
C VAL A 110 33.79 18.02 18.04
N PRO A 111 33.32 19.28 17.88
CA PRO A 111 31.87 19.56 17.93
C PRO A 111 31.18 19.18 16.62
N THR A 112 30.91 17.91 16.41
CA THR A 112 30.02 17.47 15.33
C THR A 112 28.60 18.01 15.55
N GLY A 113 27.78 17.98 14.52
CA GLY A 113 26.35 18.35 14.65
C GLY A 113 25.64 17.51 15.70
N ARG A 114 26.03 16.23 15.86
CA ARG A 114 25.51 15.30 16.84
C ARG A 114 25.95 15.61 18.28
N VAL A 115 27.24 15.84 18.47
CA VAL A 115 27.79 16.23 19.79
C VAL A 115 27.12 17.53 20.27
N ALA A 116 26.91 18.50 19.39
CA ALA A 116 26.16 19.71 19.72
C ALA A 116 24.69 19.39 20.07
N GLY A 117 24.08 18.44 19.38
CA GLY A 117 22.74 17.94 19.66
C GLY A 117 22.63 17.26 21.02
N LEU A 118 23.57 16.37 21.36
CA LEU A 118 23.66 15.71 22.68
C LEU A 118 23.68 16.73 23.80
N ARG A 119 24.60 17.72 23.75
CA ARG A 119 24.75 18.78 24.74
C ARG A 119 23.47 19.61 24.89
N ARG A 120 22.87 20.02 23.78
CA ARG A 120 21.65 20.84 23.79
C ARG A 120 20.45 20.10 24.40
N ARG A 121 20.39 18.78 24.23
CA ARG A 121 19.27 17.94 24.72
C ARG A 121 19.55 17.26 26.04
N GLY A 122 20.69 17.55 26.70
CA GLY A 122 21.09 16.99 27.99
C GLY A 122 21.36 15.48 27.92
N ARG A 123 21.81 14.97 26.76
CA ARG A 123 22.23 13.57 26.59
C ARG A 123 23.73 13.44 26.73
N GLY A 124 24.20 12.33 27.32
CA GLY A 124 25.62 12.11 27.58
C GLY A 124 26.35 11.43 26.42
N CYS A 125 25.69 10.47 25.79
CA CYS A 125 26.24 9.73 24.66
C CYS A 125 25.11 9.19 23.78
N CYS A 126 25.48 8.81 22.56
CA CYS A 126 24.59 8.06 21.66
C CYS A 126 25.34 6.97 20.91
N VAL A 127 24.61 5.96 20.49
CA VAL A 127 24.98 5.02 19.45
C VAL A 127 24.12 5.26 18.22
N VAL A 128 24.73 5.24 17.07
CA VAL A 128 24.07 5.43 15.78
C VAL A 128 24.35 4.22 14.93
N ALA A 129 23.31 3.57 14.45
CA ALA A 129 23.42 2.42 13.58
C ALA A 129 22.69 2.71 12.25
N PRO A 130 23.39 2.59 11.12
CA PRO A 130 22.77 2.75 9.80
C PRO A 130 21.73 1.66 9.55
N ILE A 131 20.58 2.05 9.03
CA ILE A 131 19.56 1.15 8.53
C ILE A 131 19.75 1.01 7.04
N VAL A 132 19.98 -0.21 6.58
CA VAL A 132 20.33 -0.53 5.20
C VAL A 132 19.25 -1.37 4.55
N LEU A 133 18.70 -0.89 3.44
CA LEU A 133 17.73 -1.61 2.63
C LEU A 133 18.26 -1.78 1.20
N HIS A 134 18.20 -3.01 0.68
CA HIS A 134 18.59 -3.32 -0.70
C HIS A 134 20.01 -2.82 -1.06
N GLY A 135 20.95 -2.93 -0.12
CA GLY A 135 22.30 -2.46 -0.33
C GLY A 135 22.47 -0.92 -0.31
N ARG A 136 21.50 -0.16 0.18
CA ARG A 136 21.56 1.31 0.26
C ARG A 136 21.18 1.80 1.65
N ALA A 137 21.81 2.87 2.13
CA ALA A 137 21.41 3.52 3.37
C ALA A 137 19.98 4.07 3.21
N TRP A 138 19.08 3.57 4.04
CA TRP A 138 17.70 4.01 4.12
C TRP A 138 17.53 5.13 5.15
N GLY A 139 18.25 5.02 6.25
CA GLY A 139 18.19 5.93 7.37
C GLY A 139 19.10 5.48 8.50
N GLU A 140 18.75 5.86 9.72
CA GLU A 140 19.52 5.51 10.92
C GLU A 140 18.64 5.22 12.13
N LEU A 141 19.11 4.32 12.97
CA LEU A 141 18.69 4.11 14.34
C LEU A 141 19.61 4.90 15.25
N TYR A 142 19.05 5.74 16.10
CA TYR A 142 19.75 6.52 17.10
C TYR A 142 19.26 6.12 18.49
N VAL A 143 20.17 5.80 19.41
CA VAL A 143 19.83 5.53 20.81
C VAL A 143 20.76 6.33 21.71
N ALA A 144 20.24 6.93 22.77
CA ALA A 144 21.00 7.79 23.67
C ALA A 144 20.82 7.42 25.14
N ARG A 145 21.83 7.79 25.94
CA ARG A 145 21.85 7.71 27.41
C ARG A 145 22.09 9.10 28.03
N PRO A 146 21.61 9.32 29.25
CA PRO A 146 21.88 10.56 29.97
C PRO A 146 23.36 10.65 30.42
N PRO A 147 23.86 11.84 30.81
CA PRO A 147 25.26 12.04 31.18
C PRO A 147 25.74 11.24 32.40
N GLN A 148 24.80 10.80 33.23
CA GLN A 148 25.09 10.06 34.47
C GLN A 148 25.36 8.57 34.22
N GLU A 149 25.02 8.06 33.05
CA GLU A 149 25.23 6.67 32.68
C GLU A 149 26.54 6.48 31.95
N LYS A 150 27.03 5.23 31.99
CA LYS A 150 28.26 4.86 31.27
C LYS A 150 28.02 5.03 29.77
N PRO A 151 28.97 5.60 29.02
CA PRO A 151 28.93 5.65 27.59
C PRO A 151 28.75 4.27 26.96
N PHE A 152 28.14 4.21 25.78
CA PHE A 152 28.07 2.99 24.98
C PHE A 152 29.47 2.48 24.65
N THR A 153 29.61 1.17 24.64
CA THR A 153 30.85 0.48 24.28
C THR A 153 30.83 0.05 22.80
N ARG A 154 31.96 -0.39 22.29
CA ARG A 154 32.03 -1.02 20.95
C ARG A 154 31.07 -2.22 20.84
N ALA A 155 30.98 -3.06 21.87
CA ALA A 155 30.04 -4.18 21.90
C ALA A 155 28.56 -3.74 21.87
N ASP A 156 28.24 -2.55 22.35
CA ASP A 156 26.88 -1.98 22.23
C ASP A 156 26.65 -1.45 20.81
N ALA A 157 27.66 -0.87 20.15
CA ALA A 157 27.61 -0.50 18.75
C ALA A 157 27.41 -1.72 17.83
N ASP A 158 28.20 -2.78 18.05
CA ASP A 158 28.06 -4.04 17.31
C ASP A 158 26.62 -4.60 17.46
N PHE A 159 26.06 -4.52 18.66
CA PHE A 159 24.67 -4.94 18.92
C PHE A 159 23.65 -3.99 18.30
N ALA A 160 23.91 -2.69 18.27
CA ALA A 160 23.04 -1.71 17.58
C ALA A 160 22.97 -2.00 16.07
N THR A 161 24.08 -2.46 15.45
CA THR A 161 24.08 -2.93 14.06
C THR A 161 23.10 -4.10 13.86
N VAL A 162 23.08 -5.07 14.79
CA VAL A 162 22.12 -6.18 14.74
C VAL A 162 20.68 -5.69 14.86
N LEU A 163 20.40 -4.78 15.79
CA LEU A 163 19.05 -4.20 15.95
C LEU A 163 18.64 -3.43 14.70
N ALA A 164 19.53 -2.62 14.12
CA ALA A 164 19.27 -1.90 12.87
C ALA A 164 18.96 -2.85 11.70
N ALA A 165 19.66 -3.99 11.61
CA ALA A 165 19.38 -5.03 10.61
C ALA A 165 17.98 -5.66 10.81
N VAL A 166 17.56 -5.89 12.05
CA VAL A 166 16.21 -6.39 12.37
C VAL A 166 15.14 -5.36 12.01
N VAL A 167 15.38 -4.07 12.31
CA VAL A 167 14.50 -2.97 11.89
C VAL A 167 14.43 -2.89 10.37
N ALA A 168 15.56 -2.99 9.66
CA ALA A 168 15.62 -3.01 8.21
C ALA A 168 14.78 -4.15 7.61
N ALA A 169 14.87 -5.35 8.18
CA ALA A 169 14.05 -6.49 7.75
C ALA A 169 12.54 -6.23 7.93
N GLY A 170 12.15 -5.61 9.06
CA GLY A 170 10.77 -5.20 9.31
C GLY A 170 10.27 -4.17 8.31
N ILE A 171 11.08 -3.15 7.99
CA ILE A 171 10.74 -2.13 6.97
C ILE A 171 10.58 -2.78 5.60
N ALA A 172 11.53 -3.61 5.17
CA ALA A 172 11.47 -4.31 3.89
C ALA A 172 10.22 -5.18 3.76
N GLN A 173 9.80 -5.83 4.85
CA GLN A 173 8.57 -6.61 4.88
C GLN A 173 7.32 -5.73 4.75
N ALA A 174 7.28 -4.58 5.46
CA ALA A 174 6.18 -3.62 5.37
C ALA A 174 6.06 -3.02 3.95
N GLU A 175 7.18 -2.64 3.33
CA GLU A 175 7.22 -2.14 1.95
C GLU A 175 6.72 -3.19 0.94
N ARG A 176 7.15 -4.45 1.10
CA ARG A 176 6.66 -5.55 0.25
C ARG A 176 5.17 -5.79 0.39
N LEU A 177 4.65 -5.75 1.62
CA LEU A 177 3.22 -5.92 1.87
C LEU A 177 2.41 -4.79 1.22
N GLU A 178 2.89 -3.55 1.32
CA GLU A 178 2.23 -2.40 0.69
C GLU A 178 2.27 -2.48 -0.84
N GLU A 179 3.39 -2.93 -1.41
CA GLU A 179 3.50 -3.15 -2.86
C GLU A 179 2.55 -4.26 -3.34
N VAL A 180 2.49 -5.39 -2.60
CA VAL A 180 1.52 -6.46 -2.90
C VAL A 180 0.08 -5.94 -2.79
N ARG A 181 -0.23 -5.10 -1.79
CA ARG A 181 -1.54 -4.44 -1.67
C ARG A 181 -1.83 -3.55 -2.86
N LYS A 182 -0.88 -2.72 -3.27
CA LYS A 182 -1.04 -1.88 -4.47
C LYS A 182 -1.35 -2.74 -5.69
N LEU A 183 -0.51 -3.75 -5.97
CA LEU A 183 -0.72 -4.66 -7.10
C LEU A 183 -2.07 -5.40 -7.02
N ALA A 184 -2.52 -5.77 -5.82
CA ALA A 184 -3.78 -6.47 -5.62
C ALA A 184 -5.02 -5.58 -5.76
N PHE A 185 -4.93 -4.28 -5.44
CA PHE A 185 -6.09 -3.39 -5.29
C PHE A 185 -6.06 -2.13 -6.16
N THR A 186 -4.99 -1.90 -6.96
CA THR A 186 -4.93 -0.77 -7.91
C THR A 186 -4.85 -1.25 -9.36
N ASP A 187 -5.33 -0.42 -10.27
CA ASP A 187 -5.14 -0.58 -11.72
C ASP A 187 -3.77 0.01 -12.12
N PRO A 188 -2.88 -0.78 -12.74
CA PRO A 188 -1.51 -0.34 -13.01
C PRO A 188 -1.41 0.79 -14.03
N LEU A 189 -2.39 0.94 -14.91
CA LEU A 189 -2.37 2.00 -15.93
C LEU A 189 -2.80 3.34 -15.35
N THR A 190 -3.91 3.37 -14.61
CA THR A 190 -4.51 4.62 -14.15
C THR A 190 -4.14 5.01 -12.72
N GLY A 191 -3.59 4.07 -11.94
CA GLY A 191 -3.31 4.25 -10.51
C GLY A 191 -4.57 4.30 -9.63
N LEU A 192 -5.75 4.20 -10.22
CA LEU A 192 -7.02 4.12 -9.49
C LEU A 192 -7.17 2.76 -8.81
N ALA A 193 -8.17 2.65 -7.93
CA ALA A 193 -8.57 1.35 -7.41
C ALA A 193 -8.98 0.41 -8.58
N ASN A 194 -8.75 -0.88 -8.42
CA ASN A 194 -9.20 -1.87 -9.40
C ASN A 194 -10.55 -2.48 -8.98
N ARG A 195 -11.09 -3.37 -9.82
CA ARG A 195 -12.36 -4.05 -9.57
C ARG A 195 -12.41 -4.76 -8.21
N ARG A 196 -11.31 -5.42 -7.81
CA ARG A 196 -11.25 -6.13 -6.53
C ARG A 196 -11.41 -5.21 -5.34
N ALA A 197 -10.80 -4.02 -5.40
CA ALA A 197 -10.95 -3.00 -4.37
C ALA A 197 -12.41 -2.53 -4.25
N VAL A 198 -13.09 -2.34 -5.39
CA VAL A 198 -14.50 -1.96 -5.43
C VAL A 198 -15.37 -3.04 -4.83
N ASP A 199 -15.19 -4.30 -5.23
CA ASP A 199 -15.99 -5.43 -4.73
C ASP A 199 -15.90 -5.51 -3.19
N THR A 200 -14.68 -5.47 -2.63
CA THR A 200 -14.47 -5.47 -1.17
C THR A 200 -15.13 -4.26 -0.50
N ARG A 201 -14.90 -3.06 -1.03
CA ARG A 201 -15.41 -1.82 -0.42
C ARG A 201 -16.94 -1.70 -0.54
N LEU A 202 -17.53 -2.26 -1.60
CA LEU A 202 -18.96 -2.25 -1.80
C LEU A 202 -19.68 -3.20 -0.82
N ASP A 203 -19.12 -4.37 -0.54
CA ASP A 203 -19.65 -5.29 0.47
C ASP A 203 -19.63 -4.64 1.86
N GLU A 204 -18.52 -3.99 2.26
CA GLU A 204 -18.42 -3.21 3.50
C GLU A 204 -19.45 -2.06 3.55
N ALA A 205 -19.64 -1.35 2.43
CA ALA A 205 -20.59 -0.25 2.33
C ALA A 205 -22.04 -0.72 2.53
N ILE A 206 -22.40 -1.86 1.93
CA ILE A 206 -23.74 -2.43 2.10
C ILE A 206 -23.98 -2.90 3.54
N GLU A 207 -22.97 -3.44 4.20
CA GLU A 207 -23.09 -3.79 5.60
C GLU A 207 -23.27 -2.56 6.49
N ARG A 208 -22.52 -1.47 6.22
CA ARG A 208 -22.72 -0.19 6.90
C ARG A 208 -24.14 0.38 6.68
N TYR A 209 -24.64 0.34 5.44
CA TYR A 209 -26.02 0.73 5.14
C TYR A 209 -27.04 -0.05 5.97
N ARG A 210 -26.82 -1.35 6.20
CA ARG A 210 -27.72 -2.16 7.03
C ARG A 210 -27.66 -1.81 8.50
N VAL A 211 -26.50 -1.41 9.00
CA VAL A 211 -26.27 -1.11 10.43
C VAL A 211 -26.77 0.28 10.81
N ASP A 212 -26.42 1.31 10.04
CA ASP A 212 -26.61 2.71 10.39
C ASP A 212 -27.44 3.51 9.37
N GLY A 213 -27.84 2.88 8.25
CA GLY A 213 -28.63 3.55 7.21
C GLY A 213 -27.81 4.53 6.34
N SER A 214 -26.48 4.52 6.43
CA SER A 214 -25.62 5.40 5.61
C SER A 214 -25.92 5.26 4.12
N VAL A 215 -26.11 6.37 3.42
CA VAL A 215 -26.38 6.35 1.98
C VAL A 215 -25.18 5.76 1.25
N VAL A 216 -25.44 4.77 0.41
CA VAL A 216 -24.42 4.17 -0.48
C VAL A 216 -24.81 4.44 -1.91
N SER A 217 -23.88 5.03 -2.67
CA SER A 217 -24.10 5.32 -4.08
C SER A 217 -22.98 4.75 -4.93
N LEU A 218 -23.33 4.19 -6.07
CA LEU A 218 -22.42 3.69 -7.08
C LEU A 218 -22.71 4.35 -8.42
N MET A 219 -21.69 4.97 -8.99
CA MET A 219 -21.66 5.47 -10.35
C MET A 219 -20.84 4.51 -11.21
N VAL A 220 -21.37 4.06 -12.33
CA VAL A 220 -20.66 3.25 -13.34
C VAL A 220 -20.53 4.08 -14.62
N CYS A 221 -19.35 4.09 -15.19
CA CYS A 221 -18.98 4.90 -16.33
C CYS A 221 -18.34 4.03 -17.42
N ASP A 222 -18.65 4.32 -18.68
CA ASP A 222 -18.05 3.68 -19.84
C ASP A 222 -17.55 4.79 -20.80
N LEU A 223 -16.24 4.80 -21.02
CA LEU A 223 -15.60 5.82 -21.84
C LEU A 223 -15.89 5.55 -23.32
N ASN A 224 -16.57 6.48 -23.99
CA ASN A 224 -16.98 6.32 -25.37
C ASN A 224 -15.79 6.45 -26.33
N GLY A 225 -15.83 5.70 -27.44
CA GLY A 225 -14.91 5.86 -28.56
C GLY A 225 -13.52 5.28 -28.36
N LEU A 226 -13.16 4.64 -27.24
CA LEU A 226 -11.82 4.11 -27.00
C LEU A 226 -11.35 3.16 -28.10
N LYS A 227 -12.22 2.28 -28.58
CA LYS A 227 -11.86 1.36 -29.68
C LYS A 227 -11.46 2.14 -30.94
N ARG A 228 -12.20 3.18 -31.33
CA ARG A 228 -11.88 4.01 -32.48
C ARG A 228 -10.53 4.72 -32.31
N VAL A 229 -10.26 5.24 -31.11
CA VAL A 229 -8.97 5.86 -30.78
C VAL A 229 -7.83 4.85 -30.93
N ASN A 230 -8.00 3.63 -30.42
CA ASN A 230 -7.02 2.56 -30.56
C ASN A 230 -6.78 2.18 -32.01
N ASP A 231 -7.85 2.01 -32.78
CA ASP A 231 -7.78 1.61 -34.19
C ASP A 231 -7.14 2.71 -35.07
N THR A 232 -7.32 3.99 -34.72
CA THR A 232 -6.83 5.14 -35.49
C THR A 232 -5.43 5.60 -35.08
N HIS A 233 -5.14 5.59 -33.77
CA HIS A 233 -3.94 6.22 -33.18
C HIS A 233 -3.04 5.24 -32.42
N GLY A 234 -3.42 3.96 -32.32
CA GLY A 234 -2.71 2.92 -31.60
C GLY A 234 -3.01 2.89 -30.09
N HIS A 235 -2.70 1.76 -29.47
CA HIS A 235 -2.99 1.48 -28.05
C HIS A 235 -2.34 2.48 -27.10
N ALA A 236 -1.13 2.96 -27.37
CA ALA A 236 -0.45 3.92 -26.50
C ALA A 236 -1.21 5.28 -26.40
N VAL A 237 -2.00 5.64 -27.42
CA VAL A 237 -2.84 6.85 -27.37
C VAL A 237 -4.12 6.56 -26.59
N GLY A 238 -4.70 5.37 -26.76
CA GLY A 238 -5.83 4.92 -25.95
C GLY A 238 -5.50 4.82 -24.47
N ASP A 239 -4.31 4.32 -24.12
CA ASP A 239 -3.83 4.26 -22.75
C ASP A 239 -3.73 5.65 -22.13
N ARG A 240 -3.19 6.63 -22.85
CA ARG A 240 -3.17 8.04 -22.39
C ARG A 240 -4.57 8.63 -22.21
N LEU A 241 -5.54 8.26 -23.05
CA LEU A 241 -6.92 8.68 -22.88
C LEU A 241 -7.52 8.09 -21.59
N LEU A 242 -7.26 6.81 -21.31
CA LEU A 242 -7.67 6.13 -20.07
C LEU A 242 -7.04 6.78 -18.82
N GLU A 243 -5.75 7.10 -18.85
CA GLU A 243 -5.05 7.80 -17.75
C GLU A 243 -5.65 9.19 -17.50
N ARG A 244 -5.91 9.95 -18.56
CA ARG A 244 -6.54 11.28 -18.47
C ARG A 244 -7.94 11.22 -17.90
N PHE A 245 -8.77 10.28 -18.39
CA PHE A 245 -10.11 10.08 -17.85
C PHE A 245 -10.06 9.62 -16.38
N GLY A 246 -9.17 8.70 -16.02
CA GLY A 246 -8.93 8.30 -14.63
C GLY A 246 -8.59 9.48 -13.73
N SER A 247 -7.77 10.41 -14.20
CA SER A 247 -7.42 11.64 -13.48
C SER A 247 -8.62 12.59 -13.35
N VAL A 248 -9.48 12.67 -14.35
CA VAL A 248 -10.73 13.45 -14.27
C VAL A 248 -11.69 12.84 -13.25
N LEU A 249 -11.91 11.52 -13.30
CA LEU A 249 -12.75 10.78 -12.35
C LEU A 249 -12.25 10.94 -10.91
N SER A 250 -10.95 10.84 -10.68
CA SER A 250 -10.35 11.03 -9.35
C SER A 250 -10.62 12.43 -8.81
N ARG A 251 -10.46 13.46 -9.63
CA ARG A 251 -10.72 14.86 -9.24
C ARG A 251 -12.20 15.12 -8.95
N CYS A 252 -13.10 14.56 -9.77
CA CYS A 252 -14.54 14.65 -9.49
C CYS A 252 -14.89 13.88 -8.20
N GLY A 253 -14.31 12.69 -8.00
CA GLY A 253 -14.49 11.92 -6.77
C GLY A 253 -14.00 12.64 -5.51
N ALA A 254 -12.93 13.43 -5.60
CA ALA A 254 -12.42 14.21 -4.47
C ALA A 254 -13.41 15.29 -3.96
N MET A 255 -14.44 15.63 -4.73
CA MET A 255 -15.54 16.51 -4.29
C MET A 255 -16.48 15.81 -3.28
N LEU A 256 -16.44 14.49 -3.18
CA LEU A 256 -17.26 13.68 -2.30
C LEU A 256 -16.39 13.02 -1.21
N PRO A 257 -16.65 13.29 0.07
CA PRO A 257 -15.85 12.71 1.15
C PRO A 257 -15.82 11.18 1.10
N GLY A 258 -14.62 10.59 1.15
CA GLY A 258 -14.42 9.14 1.21
C GLY A 258 -14.78 8.38 -0.07
N ALA A 259 -14.94 9.07 -1.21
CA ALA A 259 -15.22 8.44 -2.49
C ALA A 259 -14.04 7.56 -2.97
N LEU A 260 -14.36 6.39 -3.53
CA LEU A 260 -13.42 5.47 -4.16
C LEU A 260 -13.60 5.53 -5.68
N ALA A 261 -12.65 6.14 -6.37
CA ALA A 261 -12.57 6.10 -7.83
C ALA A 261 -11.83 4.85 -8.29
N ALA A 262 -12.37 4.14 -9.28
CA ALA A 262 -11.81 2.90 -9.73
C ALA A 262 -11.97 2.67 -11.24
N ARG A 263 -11.06 1.83 -11.79
CA ARG A 263 -11.20 1.26 -13.14
C ARG A 263 -11.54 -0.23 -13.01
N LEU A 264 -12.65 -0.62 -13.63
CA LEU A 264 -13.16 -1.99 -13.57
C LEU A 264 -12.51 -2.90 -14.62
N GLY A 265 -11.99 -2.30 -15.69
CA GLY A 265 -11.31 -2.95 -16.81
C GLY A 265 -11.67 -2.33 -18.15
N GLY A 266 -10.80 -2.42 -19.14
CA GLY A 266 -11.04 -1.82 -20.45
C GLY A 266 -11.36 -0.32 -20.36
N ASP A 267 -12.54 0.08 -20.82
CA ASP A 267 -13.11 1.42 -20.82
C ASP A 267 -14.10 1.67 -19.68
N GLU A 268 -14.25 0.70 -18.73
CA GLU A 268 -15.20 0.77 -17.64
C GLU A 268 -14.56 1.32 -16.35
N PHE A 269 -15.20 2.31 -15.76
CA PHE A 269 -14.80 2.95 -14.50
C PHE A 269 -15.98 3.04 -13.54
N CYS A 270 -15.70 3.29 -12.26
CA CYS A 270 -16.75 3.58 -11.30
C CYS A 270 -16.29 4.53 -10.18
N LEU A 271 -17.27 5.10 -9.49
CA LEU A 271 -17.12 5.88 -8.27
C LEU A 271 -18.06 5.32 -7.22
N LEU A 272 -17.54 4.86 -6.09
CA LEU A 272 -18.29 4.38 -4.94
C LEU A 272 -18.21 5.40 -3.81
N THR A 273 -19.36 5.74 -3.20
CA THR A 273 -19.43 6.67 -2.06
C THR A 273 -20.30 6.10 -0.93
N VAL A 274 -19.95 6.50 0.30
CA VAL A 274 -20.71 6.19 1.51
C VAL A 274 -20.88 7.47 2.32
N GLY A 275 -22.12 7.89 2.57
CA GLY A 275 -22.45 9.09 3.32
C GLY A 275 -23.04 10.21 2.46
N PRO A 276 -22.40 10.65 1.36
CA PRO A 276 -22.98 11.67 0.48
C PRO A 276 -24.39 11.34 0.00
N THR A 277 -25.23 12.35 -0.12
CA THR A 277 -26.60 12.21 -0.61
C THR A 277 -26.63 11.80 -2.09
N ALA A 278 -27.75 11.22 -2.53
CA ALA A 278 -27.93 10.84 -3.93
C ALA A 278 -27.79 12.05 -4.88
N ASP A 279 -28.26 13.22 -4.49
CA ASP A 279 -28.20 14.43 -5.32
C ASP A 279 -26.79 15.00 -5.44
N GLU A 280 -25.97 14.94 -4.37
CA GLU A 280 -24.55 15.31 -4.43
C GLU A 280 -23.81 14.41 -5.41
N VAL A 281 -24.08 13.10 -5.39
CA VAL A 281 -23.44 12.14 -6.31
C VAL A 281 -23.89 12.39 -7.75
N VAL A 282 -25.17 12.70 -7.99
CA VAL A 282 -25.68 13.05 -9.33
C VAL A 282 -25.03 14.33 -9.85
N ALA A 283 -24.86 15.35 -9.01
CA ALA A 283 -24.19 16.60 -9.41
C ALA A 283 -22.74 16.34 -9.83
N VAL A 284 -22.02 15.48 -9.09
CA VAL A 284 -20.65 15.06 -9.47
C VAL A 284 -20.64 14.21 -10.76
N ALA A 285 -21.68 13.40 -10.99
CA ALA A 285 -21.81 12.64 -12.24
C ALA A 285 -22.06 13.56 -13.45
N GLU A 286 -22.86 14.62 -13.28
CA GLU A 286 -23.06 15.63 -14.33
C GLU A 286 -21.76 16.38 -14.66
N GLU A 287 -21.03 16.80 -13.65
CA GLU A 287 -19.71 17.43 -13.83
C GLU A 287 -18.72 16.50 -14.51
N LEU A 288 -18.71 15.21 -14.15
CA LEU A 288 -17.87 14.22 -14.81
C LEU A 288 -18.20 14.10 -16.31
N CYS A 289 -19.50 14.07 -16.66
CA CYS A 289 -19.93 14.01 -18.07
C CYS A 289 -19.43 15.24 -18.86
N VAL A 290 -19.52 16.44 -18.27
CA VAL A 290 -19.03 17.67 -18.90
C VAL A 290 -17.51 17.60 -19.12
N ARG A 291 -16.76 17.29 -18.08
CA ARG A 291 -15.27 17.22 -18.19
C ARG A 291 -14.78 16.10 -19.09
N ALA A 292 -15.51 14.97 -19.14
CA ALA A 292 -15.19 13.89 -20.05
C ALA A 292 -15.39 14.26 -21.52
N ALA A 293 -16.39 15.11 -21.81
CA ALA A 293 -16.63 15.62 -23.17
C ALA A 293 -15.55 16.61 -23.64
N GLU A 294 -14.82 17.24 -22.72
CA GLU A 294 -13.71 18.17 -23.01
C GLU A 294 -12.37 17.44 -23.27
N LEU A 295 -12.32 16.12 -23.05
CA LEU A 295 -11.09 15.35 -23.30
C LEU A 295 -10.79 15.24 -24.78
N GLU A 296 -9.59 15.63 -25.17
CA GLU A 296 -9.08 15.39 -26.53
C GLU A 296 -9.16 13.91 -26.90
N LEU A 297 -9.59 13.61 -28.11
CA LEU A 297 -9.76 12.26 -28.66
C LEU A 297 -10.90 11.43 -28.03
N GLY A 298 -11.51 11.89 -26.92
CA GLY A 298 -12.65 11.23 -26.29
C GLY A 298 -13.98 11.60 -26.96
N GLU A 299 -14.98 10.71 -26.85
CA GLU A 299 -16.37 10.96 -27.25
C GLU A 299 -17.27 11.13 -26.01
N GLY A 300 -16.70 11.61 -24.90
CA GLY A 300 -17.40 11.70 -23.62
C GLY A 300 -17.56 10.34 -22.93
N VAL A 301 -18.52 10.26 -22.02
CA VAL A 301 -18.74 9.08 -21.15
C VAL A 301 -20.22 8.78 -21.04
N ALA A 302 -20.59 7.50 -21.06
CA ALA A 302 -21.91 7.05 -20.66
C ALA A 302 -21.91 6.74 -19.15
N CYS A 303 -22.75 7.45 -18.38
CA CYS A 303 -22.73 7.39 -16.92
C CYS A 303 -24.08 6.95 -16.36
N GLY A 304 -24.05 5.93 -15.47
CA GLY A 304 -25.20 5.45 -14.73
C GLY A 304 -24.98 5.55 -13.22
N VAL A 305 -25.99 6.01 -12.48
CA VAL A 305 -25.94 6.18 -11.03
C VAL A 305 -27.01 5.33 -10.36
N ALA A 306 -26.67 4.63 -9.29
CA ALA A 306 -27.60 3.99 -8.38
C ALA A 306 -27.28 4.37 -6.93
N SER A 307 -28.27 4.79 -6.18
CA SER A 307 -28.12 5.21 -4.78
C SER A 307 -29.21 4.61 -3.89
N THR A 308 -28.83 4.23 -2.66
CA THR A 308 -29.81 3.83 -1.63
C THR A 308 -30.67 5.00 -1.15
N GLY A 309 -30.30 6.24 -1.48
CA GLY A 309 -31.09 7.44 -1.25
C GLY A 309 -32.21 7.66 -2.28
N ASP A 310 -32.21 6.91 -3.39
CA ASP A 310 -33.25 6.94 -4.42
C ASP A 310 -34.22 5.75 -4.28
N PRO A 311 -35.45 5.78 -4.88
CA PRO A 311 -36.44 4.72 -4.78
C PRO A 311 -36.10 3.51 -5.64
N ILE A 312 -34.97 2.84 -5.36
CA ILE A 312 -34.47 1.66 -6.06
C ILE A 312 -35.01 0.32 -5.51
N GLY A 313 -35.90 0.39 -4.51
CA GLY A 313 -36.43 -0.77 -3.80
C GLY A 313 -35.41 -1.40 -2.81
N PRO A 314 -35.80 -2.47 -2.11
CA PRO A 314 -34.99 -3.03 -1.04
C PRO A 314 -33.65 -3.55 -1.54
N LEU A 315 -32.54 -3.05 -0.95
CA LEU A 315 -31.17 -3.44 -1.30
C LEU A 315 -30.74 -4.64 -0.43
N ARG A 316 -30.66 -5.82 -1.04
CA ARG A 316 -30.26 -7.05 -0.35
C ARG A 316 -28.81 -7.45 -0.54
N SER A 317 -28.10 -6.86 -1.52
CA SER A 317 -26.71 -7.20 -1.82
C SER A 317 -26.01 -6.12 -2.62
N ALA A 318 -24.66 -6.07 -2.50
CA ALA A 318 -23.77 -5.26 -3.33
C ALA A 318 -24.02 -5.48 -4.83
N ARG A 319 -24.20 -6.73 -5.23
CA ARG A 319 -24.51 -7.11 -6.63
C ARG A 319 -25.76 -6.43 -7.18
N ARG A 320 -26.79 -6.21 -6.36
CA ARG A 320 -28.00 -5.50 -6.82
C ARG A 320 -27.71 -4.04 -7.10
N LEU A 321 -26.98 -3.35 -6.24
CA LEU A 321 -26.61 -1.94 -6.47
C LEU A 321 -25.76 -1.82 -7.74
N PHE A 322 -24.80 -2.70 -7.93
CA PHE A 322 -23.99 -2.71 -9.14
C PHE A 322 -24.83 -2.90 -10.41
N ARG A 323 -25.77 -3.88 -10.42
CA ARG A 323 -26.65 -4.11 -11.58
C ARG A 323 -27.54 -2.90 -11.90
N LEU A 324 -27.98 -2.18 -10.87
CA LEU A 324 -28.78 -0.97 -11.06
C LEU A 324 -27.97 0.14 -11.72
N ALA A 325 -26.73 0.37 -11.25
CA ALA A 325 -25.83 1.36 -11.85
C ALA A 325 -25.43 0.97 -13.29
N ASP A 326 -25.13 -0.32 -13.55
CA ASP A 326 -24.81 -0.84 -14.87
C ASP A 326 -26.00 -0.73 -15.84
N ALA A 327 -27.22 -1.05 -15.40
CA ALA A 327 -28.43 -0.87 -16.22
C ALA A 327 -28.68 0.60 -16.56
N ALA A 328 -28.44 1.52 -15.62
CA ALA A 328 -28.51 2.95 -15.85
C ALA A 328 -27.45 3.41 -16.86
N GLN A 329 -26.20 2.95 -16.72
CA GLN A 329 -25.11 3.24 -17.65
C GLN A 329 -25.44 2.72 -19.06
N TYR A 330 -25.98 1.49 -19.17
CA TYR A 330 -26.40 0.94 -20.44
C TYR A 330 -27.47 1.78 -21.14
N GLN A 331 -28.45 2.30 -20.40
CA GLN A 331 -29.45 3.24 -20.93
C GLN A 331 -28.81 4.56 -21.38
N ALA A 332 -27.88 5.11 -20.60
CA ALA A 332 -27.15 6.32 -20.99
C ALA A 332 -26.41 6.10 -22.33
N LYS A 333 -25.75 4.93 -22.47
CA LYS A 333 -25.02 4.55 -23.69
C LYS A 333 -25.94 4.37 -24.89
N ALA A 334 -27.08 3.67 -24.71
CA ALA A 334 -28.06 3.43 -25.76
C ALA A 334 -28.72 4.74 -26.25
N ALA A 335 -29.00 5.66 -25.33
CA ALA A 335 -29.56 6.98 -25.62
C ALA A 335 -28.50 8.00 -26.11
N ARG A 336 -27.22 7.67 -26.10
CA ARG A 336 -26.10 8.60 -26.32
C ARG A 336 -26.25 9.85 -25.43
N SER A 337 -26.65 9.65 -24.18
CA SER A 337 -26.92 10.72 -23.25
C SER A 337 -25.63 11.46 -22.88
N SER A 338 -25.67 12.78 -22.90
CA SER A 338 -24.61 13.65 -22.35
C SER A 338 -24.75 13.86 -20.84
N LYS A 339 -25.81 13.31 -20.23
CA LYS A 339 -26.09 13.40 -18.78
C LYS A 339 -26.16 12.01 -18.18
N PRO A 340 -25.89 11.87 -16.87
CA PRO A 340 -26.03 10.59 -16.19
C PRO A 340 -27.50 10.14 -16.17
N VAL A 341 -27.71 8.82 -16.27
CA VAL A 341 -29.01 8.19 -16.00
C VAL A 341 -29.01 7.69 -14.56
N VAL A 342 -30.09 7.97 -13.83
CA VAL A 342 -30.20 7.65 -12.39
C VAL A 342 -31.24 6.57 -12.17
N ALA A 343 -30.83 5.44 -11.60
CA ALA A 343 -31.75 4.35 -11.26
C ALA A 343 -32.76 4.79 -10.20
N GLY A 344 -34.02 4.44 -10.42
CA GLY A 344 -35.13 4.78 -9.51
C GLY A 344 -35.83 6.11 -9.80
N ARG A 345 -35.23 7.02 -10.58
CA ARG A 345 -35.85 8.29 -10.95
C ARG A 345 -36.77 8.14 -12.18
N ASP A 346 -36.52 7.11 -12.99
CA ASP A 346 -37.44 6.76 -14.08
C ASP A 346 -37.75 5.24 -14.09
N GLY A 347 -38.58 4.67 -13.43
CA GLY A 347 -38.92 3.24 -13.20
C GLY A 347 -38.45 2.16 -14.23
N THR A 348 -37.87 2.56 -15.37
CA THR A 348 -37.42 1.70 -16.45
C THR A 348 -36.12 0.97 -16.08
N VAL A 349 -35.16 1.65 -15.45
CA VAL A 349 -33.85 1.09 -15.05
C VAL A 349 -34.03 -0.02 -14.04
N VAL A 350 -34.90 0.17 -13.04
CA VAL A 350 -35.14 -0.82 -11.98
C VAL A 350 -35.68 -2.13 -12.58
N ARG A 351 -36.60 -2.03 -13.54
CA ARG A 351 -37.13 -3.21 -14.23
C ARG A 351 -36.08 -3.95 -15.06
N LEU A 352 -35.17 -3.24 -15.73
CA LEU A 352 -34.06 -3.85 -16.48
C LEU A 352 -33.09 -4.56 -15.55
N ALA A 353 -32.76 -3.99 -14.40
CA ALA A 353 -31.86 -4.60 -13.44
C ALA A 353 -32.43 -5.86 -12.77
N ASP A 354 -33.74 -5.97 -12.67
CA ASP A 354 -34.44 -7.13 -12.09
C ASP A 354 -34.77 -8.22 -13.11
N ALA A 355 -34.59 -7.97 -14.41
CA ALA A 355 -34.75 -8.96 -15.44
C ALA A 355 -33.67 -10.08 -15.34
N PRO A 356 -34.00 -11.36 -15.64
CA PRO A 356 -33.00 -12.42 -15.66
C PRO A 356 -31.91 -12.10 -16.70
N PRO A 357 -30.62 -12.39 -16.42
CA PRO A 357 -29.53 -12.09 -17.32
C PRO A 357 -29.72 -12.81 -18.66
N GLY A 358 -29.80 -12.03 -19.74
CA GLY A 358 -29.93 -12.56 -21.10
C GLY A 358 -28.64 -13.31 -21.51
N ALA A 359 -28.76 -14.28 -22.43
CA ALA A 359 -27.66 -15.15 -22.88
C ALA A 359 -26.48 -14.42 -23.55
N ARG A 360 -26.54 -13.09 -23.70
CA ARG A 360 -25.48 -12.24 -24.28
C ARG A 360 -24.72 -11.39 -23.26
N ASP A 361 -25.01 -11.51 -21.98
CA ASP A 361 -24.35 -10.73 -20.95
C ASP A 361 -22.97 -11.33 -20.65
N ARG A 362 -21.96 -10.95 -21.42
CA ARG A 362 -20.54 -11.31 -21.20
C ARG A 362 -19.92 -10.61 -20.00
N ARG A 363 -20.66 -9.72 -19.33
CA ARG A 363 -20.27 -8.99 -18.13
C ARG A 363 -20.69 -9.76 -16.88
N ARG A 364 -20.27 -11.02 -16.77
CA ARG A 364 -20.52 -11.80 -15.57
C ARG A 364 -19.65 -11.26 -14.42
N PHE A 365 -20.28 -10.73 -13.42
CA PHE A 365 -19.82 -10.93 -12.06
C PHE A 365 -19.57 -12.45 -11.95
N ARG A 366 -18.32 -12.87 -11.94
CA ARG A 366 -18.00 -14.29 -11.88
C ARG A 366 -18.59 -14.84 -10.58
N ASP A 367 -19.63 -15.66 -10.71
CA ASP A 367 -19.91 -16.71 -9.75
C ASP A 367 -18.69 -17.63 -9.77
N ALA A 368 -17.67 -17.37 -8.99
CA ALA A 368 -16.78 -18.40 -8.54
C ALA A 368 -17.62 -19.21 -7.54
N PRO A 369 -17.91 -20.50 -7.80
CA PRO A 369 -18.45 -21.36 -6.75
C PRO A 369 -17.47 -21.26 -5.57
N PRO A 370 -17.97 -21.33 -4.32
CA PRO A 370 -17.08 -21.39 -3.17
C PRO A 370 -16.08 -22.52 -3.45
N VAL A 371 -14.80 -22.20 -3.39
CA VAL A 371 -13.75 -23.23 -3.44
C VAL A 371 -13.91 -23.98 -2.14
N ASP A 372 -14.49 -25.18 -2.22
CA ASP A 372 -14.45 -26.11 -1.10
C ASP A 372 -12.98 -26.28 -0.70
N PRO A 373 -12.66 -26.21 0.59
CA PRO A 373 -11.31 -26.49 1.05
C PRO A 373 -10.95 -27.92 0.56
N PRO A 374 -9.71 -28.16 0.11
CA PRO A 374 -9.29 -29.48 -0.33
C PRO A 374 -9.59 -30.48 0.79
N GLY A 375 -10.46 -31.45 0.47
CA GLY A 375 -10.76 -32.57 1.36
C GLY A 375 -9.48 -33.33 1.68
N PRO A 376 -9.40 -34.00 2.83
CA PRO A 376 -8.23 -34.79 3.21
C PRO A 376 -7.91 -35.79 2.11
N GLU A 377 -6.64 -35.84 1.69
CA GLU A 377 -6.12 -36.82 0.74
C GLU A 377 -6.51 -38.25 1.22
N PRO A 378 -7.03 -39.11 0.33
CA PRO A 378 -7.27 -40.47 0.69
C PRO A 378 -5.95 -41.19 0.99
N ALA A 379 -5.88 -41.82 2.18
CA ALA A 379 -4.75 -42.64 2.60
C ALA A 379 -4.41 -43.67 1.52
N GLY A 380 -3.12 -43.74 1.17
CA GLY A 380 -2.60 -44.61 0.14
C GLY A 380 -2.97 -46.08 0.38
N THR A 381 -3.62 -46.69 -0.60
CA THR A 381 -3.73 -48.13 -0.73
C THR A 381 -2.45 -48.65 -1.36
N GLU A 382 -1.66 -49.34 -0.55
CA GLU A 382 -0.59 -50.22 -1.02
C GLU A 382 -1.15 -51.24 -2.01
N SER A 383 -0.61 -51.26 -3.23
CA SER A 383 -0.84 -52.39 -4.17
C SER A 383 0.39 -53.30 -4.17
N PRO A 384 0.18 -54.60 -4.14
CA PRO A 384 1.25 -55.61 -4.03
C PRO A 384 2.02 -55.75 -5.36
N GLY A 385 3.29 -56.05 -5.20
CA GLY A 385 4.26 -56.20 -6.29
C GLY A 385 3.90 -57.32 -7.26
N THR A 386 4.25 -57.10 -8.50
CA THR A 386 4.44 -58.15 -9.53
C THR A 386 5.86 -58.06 -10.05
N GLU A 387 6.60 -59.09 -9.66
CA GLU A 387 7.87 -59.46 -10.29
C GLU A 387 7.64 -59.80 -11.77
N SER A 388 8.56 -59.39 -12.64
CA SER A 388 8.84 -60.05 -13.91
C SER A 388 10.26 -59.80 -14.41
N PRO A 389 10.82 -60.78 -15.08
CA PRO A 389 12.25 -61.06 -15.06
C PRO A 389 13.06 -60.36 -16.17
N GLY A 390 14.35 -60.35 -15.95
CA GLY A 390 15.35 -59.69 -16.75
C GLY A 390 15.51 -60.25 -18.17
N THR A 391 16.14 -59.45 -19.00
CA THR A 391 16.90 -59.85 -20.17
C THR A 391 18.22 -59.06 -20.24
N GLU A 392 19.28 -59.81 -20.35
CA GLU A 392 20.70 -59.41 -20.48
C GLU A 392 20.99 -58.74 -21.82
N SER A 393 21.88 -57.78 -21.77
CA SER A 393 23.09 -57.54 -22.54
C SER A 393 23.08 -57.53 -24.11
N PRO A 394 24.13 -57.07 -24.83
CA PRO A 394 25.42 -56.54 -24.38
C PRO A 394 25.92 -55.25 -25.05
N GLY A 395 27.02 -54.78 -24.58
CA GLY A 395 27.84 -53.64 -24.87
C GLY A 395 28.44 -53.52 -26.26
N THR A 396 28.97 -52.33 -26.51
CA THR A 396 30.17 -52.04 -27.33
C THR A 396 30.74 -50.69 -26.90
N GLU A 397 31.85 -50.75 -26.33
CA GLU A 397 33.15 -50.10 -26.56
C GLU A 397 33.20 -48.77 -27.29
N SER A 398 33.98 -47.91 -26.65
CA SER A 398 34.69 -46.70 -27.07
C SER A 398 35.50 -46.88 -28.41
N PRO A 399 36.21 -45.86 -29.00
CA PRO A 399 36.94 -44.79 -28.29
C PRO A 399 37.08 -43.46 -29.04
N GLY A 400 37.64 -42.47 -28.33
CA GLY A 400 38.73 -41.61 -28.76
C GLY A 400 38.41 -40.32 -29.54
N MET A 401 38.56 -39.23 -28.97
CA MET A 401 39.54 -38.14 -29.06
C MET A 401 39.05 -36.94 -28.26
#